data_3450fe3b0ca3c3e5868c43f98a94d71c
#
_entry.id   3450fe3b0ca3c3e5868c43f98a94d71c
#
_cell.length_a   1.000
_cell.length_b   1.000
_cell.length_c   1.000
_cell.angle_alpha   90.00
_cell.angle_beta   90.00
_cell.angle_gamma   90.00
#
_symmetry.space_group_name_H-M   'P 1'
#
loop_
_entity.id
_entity.type
_entity.pdbx_description
1 polymer ?
#
loop_
_entity_poly.entity_id
_entity_poly.type
_entity_poly.pdbx_seq_one_letter_code
_entity_poly.pdbx_strand_id
1 'polypeptide(L)'
;MFPWTGLLLQSIRASISEASSEELVKMSFFNIWWVFVLLFFSISQTKLVSYILPMFPALAIIIGWNLARLEKQHGESLLSWVIGTVIMFGLLGAGWLIGGNQLPEAFLEASVLSGTTFVVGLVIIWFLWRERDVIFAGYLHAAMGFLTMLIAFSFILPPVADRFSVK
;
A
#
# COMPACT_ATOMS: atom_id res chain seq x y z
N MET A 1 0.45 -3.19 3.52
CA MET A 1 1.13 -2.03 2.92
C MET A 1 0.53 -1.56 1.61
N PHE A 2 -0.18 -2.44 0.89
CA PHE A 2 -1.06 -1.96 -0.15
C PHE A 2 -2.10 -0.96 0.45
N PRO A 3 -2.38 0.17 -0.14
CA PRO A 3 -1.95 0.66 -1.46
C PRO A 3 -0.69 1.57 -1.45
N TRP A 4 0.00 1.71 -0.34
CA TRP A 4 1.11 2.64 -0.11
C TRP A 4 2.45 2.19 -0.70
N THR A 5 2.52 1.01 -1.32
CA THR A 5 3.79 0.41 -1.79
C THR A 5 4.51 1.30 -2.80
N GLY A 6 3.76 2.04 -3.64
CA GLY A 6 4.35 2.97 -4.59
C GLY A 6 5.10 4.13 -3.93
N LEU A 7 4.58 4.63 -2.81
CA LEU A 7 5.20 5.69 -2.02
C LEU A 7 6.28 5.16 -1.07
N LEU A 8 6.22 3.88 -0.69
CA LEU A 8 7.07 3.28 0.34
C LEU A 8 8.56 3.39 0.01
N LEU A 9 8.96 3.02 -1.21
CA LEU A 9 10.36 3.09 -1.63
C LEU A 9 10.89 4.52 -1.61
N GLN A 10 10.10 5.48 -2.06
CA GLN A 10 10.44 6.90 -1.98
C GLN A 10 10.57 7.35 -0.52
N SER A 11 9.64 6.93 0.34
CA SER A 11 9.64 7.31 1.77
C SER A 11 10.85 6.75 2.52
N ILE A 12 11.21 5.49 2.27
CA ILE A 12 12.42 4.89 2.86
C ILE A 12 13.67 5.63 2.38
N ARG A 13 13.78 5.89 1.09
CA ARG A 13 14.92 6.63 0.54
C ARG A 13 15.02 8.03 1.13
N ALA A 14 13.93 8.77 1.17
CA ALA A 14 13.87 10.11 1.73
C ALA A 14 14.23 10.13 3.22
N SER A 15 13.76 9.17 4.01
CA SER A 15 14.06 9.07 5.45
C SER A 15 15.54 8.83 5.76
N ILE A 16 16.32 8.33 4.78
CA ILE A 16 17.75 8.08 4.94
C ILE A 16 18.58 9.25 4.39
N SER A 17 18.16 9.83 3.24
CA SER A 17 18.99 10.79 2.48
C SER A 17 18.60 12.26 2.67
N GLU A 18 17.38 12.54 3.14
CA GLU A 18 16.80 13.88 3.10
C GLU A 18 16.27 14.35 4.47
N ALA A 19 16.37 13.50 5.49
CA ALA A 19 16.04 13.86 6.86
C ALA A 19 17.08 14.87 7.42
N SER A 20 16.62 15.89 8.15
CA SER A 20 17.51 16.79 8.89
C SER A 20 18.28 16.03 9.98
N SER A 21 19.34 16.60 10.52
CA SER A 21 20.16 15.94 11.54
C SER A 21 19.37 15.48 12.79
N GLU A 22 18.37 16.23 13.20
CA GLU A 22 17.46 15.83 14.30
C GLU A 22 16.48 14.72 13.89
N GLU A 23 15.96 14.80 12.68
CA GLU A 23 15.02 13.81 12.15
C GLU A 23 15.71 12.49 11.82
N LEU A 24 16.99 12.56 11.38
CA LEU A 24 17.76 11.39 10.98
C LEU A 24 17.86 10.35 12.10
N VAL A 25 18.05 10.77 13.35
CA VAL A 25 18.11 9.86 14.50
C VAL A 25 16.75 9.14 14.67
N LYS A 26 15.65 9.88 14.58
CA LYS A 26 14.30 9.33 14.72
C LYS A 26 13.97 8.40 13.54
N MET A 27 14.27 8.82 12.32
CA MET A 27 14.01 8.00 11.12
C MET A 27 14.91 6.77 11.07
N SER A 28 16.16 6.86 11.54
CA SER A 28 17.05 5.70 11.65
C SER A 28 16.49 4.64 12.59
N PHE A 29 15.90 5.04 13.73
CA PHE A 29 15.23 4.10 14.64
C PHE A 29 14.13 3.32 13.93
N PHE A 30 13.23 3.99 13.19
CA PHE A 30 12.15 3.32 12.46
C PHE A 30 12.67 2.47 11.29
N ASN A 31 13.73 2.92 10.61
CA ASN A 31 14.37 2.13 9.56
C ASN A 31 15.01 0.85 10.11
N ILE A 32 15.72 0.92 11.23
CA ILE A 32 16.29 -0.24 11.90
C ILE A 32 15.18 -1.18 12.38
N TRP A 33 14.09 -0.64 12.94
CA TRP A 33 12.98 -1.43 13.45
C TRP A 33 12.35 -2.32 12.36
N TRP A 34 11.90 -1.73 11.23
CA TRP A 34 11.26 -2.56 10.21
C TRP A 34 12.23 -3.54 9.55
N VAL A 35 13.50 -3.15 9.34
CA VAL A 35 14.55 -4.03 8.80
C VAL A 35 14.82 -5.19 9.76
N PHE A 36 14.96 -4.91 11.05
CA PHE A 36 15.18 -5.95 12.07
C PHE A 36 14.03 -6.96 12.08
N VAL A 37 12.78 -6.49 12.13
CA VAL A 37 11.60 -7.38 12.11
C VAL A 37 11.59 -8.22 10.84
N LEU A 38 11.82 -7.61 9.66
CA LEU A 38 11.83 -8.31 8.39
C LEU A 38 12.92 -9.40 8.36
N LEU A 39 14.15 -9.07 8.74
CA LEU A 39 15.27 -10.00 8.73
C LEU A 39 15.06 -11.12 9.76
N PHE A 40 14.67 -10.78 10.98
CA PHE A 40 14.44 -11.75 12.03
C PHE A 40 13.41 -12.83 11.62
N PHE A 41 12.27 -12.41 11.10
CA PHE A 41 11.22 -13.34 10.69
C PHE A 41 11.49 -13.99 9.31
N SER A 42 12.34 -13.41 8.47
CA SER A 42 12.78 -14.05 7.21
C SER A 42 13.70 -15.26 7.46
N ILE A 43 14.49 -15.22 8.54
CA ILE A 43 15.39 -16.30 8.93
C ILE A 43 14.61 -17.41 9.67
N SER A 44 13.49 -17.09 10.30
CA SER A 44 12.68 -18.06 11.04
C SER A 44 12.12 -19.15 10.11
N GLN A 45 12.19 -20.39 10.56
CA GLN A 45 11.62 -21.53 9.81
C GLN A 45 10.09 -21.55 9.85
N THR A 46 9.48 -21.01 10.90
CA THR A 46 8.02 -20.88 11.05
C THR A 46 7.56 -19.56 10.44
N LYS A 47 7.00 -19.59 9.23
CA LYS A 47 6.57 -18.42 8.49
C LYS A 47 5.06 -18.21 8.63
N LEU A 48 4.62 -17.57 9.72
CA LEU A 48 3.26 -17.05 9.82
C LEU A 48 3.23 -15.59 9.36
N VAL A 49 2.27 -15.27 8.51
CA VAL A 49 2.09 -13.91 7.96
C VAL A 49 1.93 -12.86 9.08
N SER A 50 1.35 -13.24 10.21
CA SER A 50 1.18 -12.38 11.38
C SER A 50 2.50 -11.90 12.02
N TYR A 51 3.60 -12.61 11.81
CA TYR A 51 4.91 -12.21 12.37
C TYR A 51 5.51 -10.95 11.72
N ILE A 52 5.02 -10.57 10.53
CA ILE A 52 5.45 -9.36 9.82
C ILE A 52 4.68 -8.12 10.32
N LEU A 53 3.54 -8.29 11.03
CA LEU A 53 2.72 -7.18 11.51
C LEU A 53 3.48 -6.11 12.31
N PRO A 54 4.44 -6.44 13.20
CA PRO A 54 5.17 -5.43 13.97
C PRO A 54 6.00 -4.44 13.14
N MET A 55 6.29 -4.72 11.86
CA MET A 55 7.02 -3.75 11.02
C MET A 55 6.11 -2.63 10.49
N PHE A 56 4.79 -2.85 10.39
CA PHE A 56 3.87 -1.88 9.78
C PHE A 56 3.78 -0.53 10.48
N PRO A 57 3.78 -0.44 11.82
CA PRO A 57 3.82 0.86 12.49
C PRO A 57 5.04 1.71 12.10
N ALA A 58 6.22 1.09 12.03
CA ALA A 58 7.45 1.80 11.63
C ALA A 58 7.36 2.32 10.19
N LEU A 59 6.90 1.49 9.26
CA LEU A 59 6.71 1.89 7.87
C LEU A 59 5.62 2.95 7.70
N ALA A 60 4.54 2.89 8.47
CA ALA A 60 3.48 3.90 8.46
C ALA A 60 3.99 5.27 8.92
N ILE A 61 4.86 5.31 9.93
CA ILE A 61 5.48 6.56 10.40
C ILE A 61 6.41 7.14 9.33
N ILE A 62 7.23 6.31 8.67
CA ILE A 62 8.11 6.74 7.59
C ILE A 62 7.31 7.31 6.41
N ILE A 63 6.22 6.66 6.03
CA ILE A 63 5.31 7.14 4.97
C ILE A 63 4.66 8.46 5.37
N GLY A 64 4.11 8.54 6.59
CA GLY A 64 3.46 9.74 7.10
C GLY A 64 4.41 10.95 7.18
N TRP A 65 5.64 10.73 7.63
CA TRP A 65 6.68 11.76 7.62
C TRP A 65 6.99 12.26 6.21
N ASN A 66 7.15 11.34 5.25
CA ASN A 66 7.41 11.73 3.87
C ASN A 66 6.23 12.46 3.22
N LEU A 67 4.98 12.06 3.52
CA LEU A 67 3.80 12.77 3.07
C LEU A 67 3.76 14.22 3.58
N ALA A 68 3.99 14.41 4.89
CA ALA A 68 4.04 15.75 5.50
C ALA A 68 5.18 16.61 4.93
N ARG A 69 6.28 15.97 4.52
CA ARG A 69 7.40 16.65 3.86
C ARG A 69 7.03 17.07 2.43
N LEU A 70 6.46 16.17 1.64
CA LEU A 70 6.04 16.44 0.26
C LEU A 70 4.98 17.55 0.19
N GLU A 71 4.10 17.63 1.18
CA GLU A 71 3.13 18.72 1.29
C GLU A 71 3.81 20.09 1.45
N LYS A 72 4.86 20.15 2.27
CA LYS A 72 5.60 21.40 2.51
C LYS A 72 6.49 21.81 1.33
N GLN A 73 6.97 20.86 0.56
CA GLN A 73 7.90 21.06 -0.55
C GLN A 73 7.15 21.05 -1.89
N HIS A 74 6.45 22.14 -2.18
CA HIS A 74 5.63 22.34 -3.40
C HIS A 74 6.35 22.13 -4.74
N GLY A 75 7.65 21.86 -4.76
CA GLY A 75 8.48 21.73 -5.97
C GLY A 75 9.02 20.33 -6.24
N GLU A 76 8.83 19.36 -5.35
CA GLU A 76 9.40 18.02 -5.57
C GLU A 76 8.65 17.21 -6.62
N SER A 77 9.39 16.30 -7.26
CA SER A 77 8.83 15.38 -8.25
C SER A 77 7.97 14.31 -7.57
N LEU A 78 6.67 14.36 -7.80
CA LEU A 78 5.74 13.30 -7.41
C LEU A 78 5.75 12.11 -8.38
N LEU A 79 6.68 12.12 -9.35
CA LEU A 79 6.76 11.11 -10.41
C LEU A 79 6.88 9.68 -9.87
N SER A 80 7.72 9.48 -8.84
CA SER A 80 7.90 8.16 -8.23
C SER A 80 6.60 7.64 -7.63
N TRP A 81 5.81 8.52 -7.00
CA TRP A 81 4.51 8.15 -6.45
C TRP A 81 3.49 7.85 -7.55
N VAL A 82 3.43 8.68 -8.60
CA VAL A 82 2.58 8.43 -9.77
C VAL A 82 2.91 7.08 -10.40
N ILE A 83 4.19 6.81 -10.68
CA ILE A 83 4.62 5.52 -11.26
C ILE A 83 4.24 4.36 -10.32
N GLY A 84 4.50 4.49 -9.02
CA GLY A 84 4.12 3.49 -8.04
C GLY A 84 2.62 3.24 -8.00
N THR A 85 1.79 4.28 -8.08
CA THR A 85 0.33 4.18 -8.16
C THR A 85 -0.10 3.43 -9.43
N VAL A 86 0.43 3.79 -10.59
CA VAL A 86 0.12 3.12 -11.87
C VAL A 86 0.43 1.63 -11.78
N ILE A 87 1.62 1.27 -11.31
CA ILE A 87 2.04 -0.14 -11.21
C ILE A 87 1.15 -0.88 -10.21
N MET A 88 0.99 -0.37 -9.01
CA MET A 88 0.28 -1.08 -7.93
C MET A 88 -1.21 -1.19 -8.19
N PHE A 89 -1.86 -0.13 -8.63
CA PHE A 89 -3.29 -0.16 -8.93
C PHE A 89 -3.56 -0.95 -10.23
N GLY A 90 -2.66 -0.89 -11.21
CA GLY A 90 -2.73 -1.73 -12.41
C GLY A 90 -2.62 -3.22 -12.08
N LEU A 91 -1.63 -3.62 -11.28
CA LEU A 91 -1.46 -5.01 -10.87
C LEU A 91 -2.63 -5.50 -10.00
N LEU A 92 -3.13 -4.66 -9.09
CA LEU A 92 -4.27 -5.03 -8.25
C LEU A 92 -5.55 -5.17 -9.07
N GLY A 93 -5.86 -4.21 -9.93
CA GLY A 93 -7.03 -4.27 -10.80
C GLY A 93 -7.01 -5.49 -11.72
N ALA A 94 -5.86 -5.78 -12.35
CA ALA A 94 -5.68 -6.99 -13.14
C ALA A 94 -5.79 -8.26 -12.29
N GLY A 95 -5.22 -8.25 -11.08
CA GLY A 95 -5.31 -9.36 -10.13
C GLY A 95 -6.74 -9.71 -9.74
N TRP A 96 -7.59 -8.70 -9.52
CA TRP A 96 -9.01 -8.91 -9.22
C TRP A 96 -9.76 -9.50 -10.41
N LEU A 97 -9.48 -9.07 -11.64
CA LEU A 97 -10.09 -9.66 -12.84
C LEU A 97 -9.69 -11.12 -13.03
N ILE A 98 -8.40 -11.41 -12.90
CA ILE A 98 -7.89 -12.79 -13.05
C ILE A 98 -8.45 -13.69 -11.95
N GLY A 99 -8.44 -13.21 -10.70
CA GLY A 99 -8.97 -13.96 -9.55
C GLY A 99 -10.47 -14.20 -9.67
N GLY A 100 -11.24 -13.18 -10.09
CA GLY A 100 -12.68 -13.29 -10.31
C GLY A 100 -13.04 -14.33 -11.37
N ASN A 101 -12.26 -14.42 -12.44
CA ASN A 101 -12.48 -15.45 -13.48
C ASN A 101 -12.28 -16.89 -12.95
N GLN A 102 -11.49 -17.05 -11.90
CA GLN A 102 -11.26 -18.36 -11.26
C GLN A 102 -12.28 -18.69 -10.15
N LEU A 103 -13.05 -17.70 -9.71
CA LEU A 103 -14.04 -17.77 -8.64
C LEU A 103 -15.39 -17.26 -9.14
N PRO A 104 -16.17 -18.08 -9.88
CA PRO A 104 -17.45 -17.64 -10.48
C PRO A 104 -18.44 -17.08 -9.46
N GLU A 105 -18.40 -17.58 -8.22
CA GLU A 105 -19.27 -17.16 -7.12
C GLU A 105 -18.99 -15.73 -6.63
N ALA A 106 -17.77 -15.23 -6.86
CA ALA A 106 -17.31 -13.88 -6.47
C ALA A 106 -16.91 -13.03 -7.68
N PHE A 107 -17.34 -13.42 -8.90
CA PHE A 107 -16.93 -12.73 -10.13
C PHE A 107 -17.43 -11.28 -10.18
N LEU A 108 -18.66 -11.03 -9.74
CA LEU A 108 -19.24 -9.69 -9.76
C LEU A 108 -18.49 -8.75 -8.81
N GLU A 109 -18.25 -9.19 -7.59
CA GLU A 109 -17.55 -8.42 -6.55
C GLU A 109 -16.08 -8.13 -6.97
N ALA A 110 -15.42 -9.13 -7.53
CA ALA A 110 -14.07 -8.98 -8.05
C ALA A 110 -14.01 -8.00 -9.23
N SER A 111 -15.00 -8.04 -10.12
CA SER A 111 -15.10 -7.13 -11.27
C SER A 111 -15.38 -5.69 -10.83
N VAL A 112 -16.29 -5.49 -9.87
CA VAL A 112 -16.57 -4.18 -9.27
C VAL A 112 -15.32 -3.63 -8.57
N LEU A 113 -14.62 -4.48 -7.80
CA LEU A 113 -13.40 -4.08 -7.11
C LEU A 113 -12.28 -3.73 -8.09
N SER A 114 -12.15 -4.45 -9.20
CA SER A 114 -11.24 -4.11 -10.28
C SER A 114 -11.56 -2.74 -10.89
N GLY A 115 -12.81 -2.52 -11.28
CA GLY A 115 -13.26 -1.26 -11.87
C GLY A 115 -13.03 -0.07 -10.92
N THR A 116 -13.41 -0.21 -9.66
CA THR A 116 -13.17 0.83 -8.64
C THR A 116 -11.68 1.08 -8.43
N THR A 117 -10.83 0.05 -8.44
CA THR A 117 -9.38 0.18 -8.33
C THR A 117 -8.82 1.03 -9.47
N PHE A 118 -9.19 0.76 -10.71
CA PHE A 118 -8.72 1.55 -11.85
C PHE A 118 -9.21 3.01 -11.78
N VAL A 119 -10.50 3.23 -11.47
CA VAL A 119 -11.07 4.59 -11.37
C VAL A 119 -10.37 5.39 -10.28
N VAL A 120 -10.25 4.82 -9.08
CA VAL A 120 -9.57 5.50 -7.95
C VAL A 120 -8.10 5.76 -8.28
N GLY A 121 -7.41 4.80 -8.92
CA GLY A 121 -6.04 4.99 -9.38
C GLY A 121 -5.88 6.17 -10.33
N LEU A 122 -6.78 6.30 -11.31
CA LEU A 122 -6.79 7.45 -12.25
C LEU A 122 -7.07 8.77 -11.52
N VAL A 123 -8.02 8.80 -10.58
CA VAL A 123 -8.33 9.98 -9.77
C VAL A 123 -7.12 10.40 -8.93
N ILE A 124 -6.43 9.45 -8.28
CA ILE A 124 -5.20 9.72 -7.52
C ILE A 124 -4.12 10.33 -8.42
N ILE A 125 -3.89 9.74 -9.60
CA ILE A 125 -2.91 10.23 -10.55
C ILE A 125 -3.25 11.65 -11.00
N TRP A 126 -4.55 11.93 -11.26
CA TRP A 126 -5.01 13.25 -11.64
C TRP A 126 -4.76 14.28 -10.53
N PHE A 127 -5.08 13.98 -9.28
CA PHE A 127 -4.80 14.87 -8.13
C PHE A 127 -3.30 15.10 -7.92
N LEU A 128 -2.48 14.06 -8.01
CA LEU A 128 -1.02 14.20 -7.89
C LEU A 128 -0.40 15.01 -9.01
N TRP A 129 -0.92 14.87 -10.23
CA TRP A 129 -0.34 15.53 -11.42
C TRP A 129 -0.86 16.96 -11.61
N ARG A 130 -2.18 17.15 -11.48
CA ARG A 130 -2.84 18.42 -11.80
C ARG A 130 -2.92 19.37 -10.60
N GLU A 131 -3.44 18.87 -9.50
CA GLU A 131 -3.71 19.68 -8.30
C GLU A 131 -2.54 19.69 -7.32
N ARG A 132 -1.64 18.71 -7.43
CA ARG A 132 -0.52 18.48 -6.49
C ARG A 132 -1.00 18.34 -5.03
N ASP A 133 -2.22 17.87 -4.85
CA ASP A 133 -2.80 17.64 -3.53
C ASP A 133 -2.37 16.27 -3.00
N VAL A 134 -1.27 16.29 -2.27
CA VAL A 134 -0.62 15.11 -1.67
C VAL A 134 -1.50 14.48 -0.59
N ILE A 135 -2.18 15.32 0.21
CA ILE A 135 -3.01 14.85 1.32
C ILE A 135 -4.24 14.14 0.79
N PHE A 136 -4.95 14.74 -0.14
CA PHE A 136 -6.14 14.13 -0.72
C PHE A 136 -5.83 12.81 -1.44
N ALA A 137 -4.74 12.76 -2.22
CA ALA A 137 -4.25 11.53 -2.82
C ALA A 137 -3.94 10.45 -1.76
N GLY A 138 -3.37 10.86 -0.63
CA GLY A 138 -3.12 10.00 0.53
C GLY A 138 -4.41 9.40 1.12
N TYR A 139 -5.43 10.21 1.33
CA TYR A 139 -6.73 9.74 1.81
C TYR A 139 -7.39 8.77 0.83
N LEU A 140 -7.31 9.03 -0.47
CA LEU A 140 -7.84 8.10 -1.48
C LEU A 140 -7.13 6.74 -1.46
N HIS A 141 -5.81 6.73 -1.26
CA HIS A 141 -5.06 5.48 -1.07
C HIS A 141 -5.54 4.72 0.17
N ALA A 142 -5.72 5.40 1.29
CA ALA A 142 -6.21 4.79 2.53
C ALA A 142 -7.63 4.24 2.36
N ALA A 143 -8.53 5.02 1.78
CA ALA A 143 -9.90 4.62 1.51
C ALA A 143 -9.98 3.39 0.59
N MET A 144 -9.16 3.36 -0.48
CA MET A 144 -9.10 2.20 -1.37
C MET A 144 -8.56 0.96 -0.68
N GLY A 145 -7.53 1.10 0.18
CA GLY A 145 -7.02 -0.01 0.98
C GLY A 145 -8.06 -0.58 1.92
N PHE A 146 -8.82 0.28 2.60
CA PHE A 146 -9.91 -0.12 3.49
C PHE A 146 -11.05 -0.82 2.72
N LEU A 147 -11.49 -0.25 1.61
CA LEU A 147 -12.51 -0.82 0.74
C LEU A 147 -12.11 -2.20 0.23
N THR A 148 -10.86 -2.34 -0.23
CA THR A 148 -10.30 -3.62 -0.68
C THR A 148 -10.35 -4.67 0.41
N MET A 149 -9.93 -4.34 1.63
CA MET A 149 -10.01 -5.24 2.77
C MET A 149 -11.46 -5.63 3.08
N LEU A 150 -12.35 -4.65 3.15
CA LEU A 150 -13.76 -4.87 3.48
C LEU A 150 -14.43 -5.84 2.48
N ILE A 151 -14.26 -5.60 1.19
CA ILE A 151 -14.85 -6.47 0.14
C ILE A 151 -14.17 -7.85 0.16
N ALA A 152 -12.85 -7.92 0.28
CA ALA A 152 -12.13 -9.19 0.31
C ALA A 152 -12.58 -10.08 1.47
N PHE A 153 -12.69 -9.53 2.68
CA PHE A 153 -13.12 -10.29 3.86
C PHE A 153 -14.60 -10.64 3.85
N SER A 154 -15.47 -9.76 3.33
CA SER A 154 -16.93 -9.97 3.38
C SER A 154 -17.44 -10.87 2.27
N PHE A 155 -16.85 -10.80 1.07
CA PHE A 155 -17.44 -11.44 -0.12
C PHE A 155 -16.51 -12.44 -0.81
N ILE A 156 -15.20 -12.25 -0.76
CA ILE A 156 -14.24 -13.10 -1.50
C ILE A 156 -13.72 -14.23 -0.62
N LEU A 157 -13.37 -13.93 0.63
CA LEU A 157 -12.78 -14.91 1.54
C LEU A 157 -13.74 -16.07 1.90
N PRO A 158 -15.04 -15.86 2.17
CA PRO A 158 -15.96 -16.94 2.53
C PRO A 158 -16.06 -18.04 1.47
N PRO A 159 -16.35 -17.76 0.18
CA PRO A 159 -16.42 -18.83 -0.83
C PRO A 159 -15.05 -19.52 -1.07
N VAL A 160 -13.94 -18.79 -0.89
CA VAL A 160 -12.60 -19.39 -0.97
C VAL A 160 -12.38 -20.34 0.22
N ALA A 161 -12.72 -19.92 1.43
CA ALA A 161 -12.57 -20.75 2.63
C ALA A 161 -13.42 -22.03 2.53
N ASP A 162 -14.64 -21.96 2.02
CA ASP A 162 -15.52 -23.12 1.83
C ASP A 162 -14.94 -24.14 0.83
N ARG A 163 -14.25 -23.68 -0.21
CA ARG A 163 -13.55 -24.55 -1.18
C ARG A 163 -12.39 -25.33 -0.59
N PHE A 164 -11.68 -24.73 0.35
CA PHE A 164 -10.48 -25.29 0.96
C PHE A 164 -10.71 -25.89 2.34
N SER A 165 -11.92 -25.75 2.90
CA SER A 165 -12.26 -26.44 4.13
C SER A 165 -12.39 -27.93 3.85
N VAL A 166 -11.47 -28.70 4.41
CA VAL A 166 -11.56 -30.18 4.40
C VAL A 166 -12.78 -30.54 5.25
N LYS A 167 -13.80 -31.13 4.60
CA LYS A 167 -14.91 -31.78 5.30
C LYS A 167 -14.46 -33.08 5.93
#